data_04b49d7cbca7db2a12f1d5758bbe1ece
#
_entry.id   04b49d7cbca7db2a12f1d5758bbe1ece
#
_cell.length_a   1.000
_cell.length_b   1.000
_cell.length_c   1.000
_cell.angle_alpha   90.00
_cell.angle_beta   90.00
_cell.angle_gamma   90.00
#
_symmetry.space_group_name_H-M   'P 1'
#
loop_
_entity.id
_entity.type
_entity.pdbx_description
1 polymer ?
#
loop_
_entity_poly.entity_id
_entity_poly.type
_entity_poly.pdbx_seq_one_letter_code
_entity_poly.pdbx_strand_id
1 'polypeptide(L)'
;MARKGRNIYKRKDGRYEGRVPIGYKEDGKLKYKSVYDRTLSGVKEKMTQFYTVRQERTVSNLKLTVRDAAEQWLAAAKLRVKPASYANYANIVAKHILPTLGGEYFSSLTTQKLNSFIQSKMQFGRLNGQGGLSAKTVRDMMRVYRSIEQYAVQEYNVKSTNFTMPKAEKKQLDVLNAAERRQLEQYLLHNLTRTNLGILLCLFTGLRVGALCGLTWGDIDFENGTLSVKRTVQRINKRGSSEVIIGSPKSITSIRTVPIPAFLLDLLSQQKKDSKLFLLSGTAKPEEPRTMQYRFKAV
;
A
#
# COMPACT_ATOMS: atom_id res chain seq x y z
N MET A 1 45.57 -31.21 19.83
CA MET A 1 45.22 -31.37 18.41
C MET A 1 43.74 -31.50 18.27
N ALA A 2 43.06 -30.48 17.73
CA ALA A 2 41.62 -30.51 17.48
C ALA A 2 41.35 -31.46 16.31
N ARG A 3 40.62 -32.56 16.57
CA ARG A 3 40.16 -33.47 15.53
C ARG A 3 39.25 -32.70 14.57
N LYS A 4 39.66 -32.57 13.31
CA LYS A 4 38.74 -32.17 12.21
C LYS A 4 37.63 -33.23 12.06
N GLY A 5 36.68 -33.24 13.01
CA GLY A 5 35.57 -34.17 13.03
C GLY A 5 34.41 -33.65 12.17
N ARG A 6 33.90 -34.49 11.32
CA ARG A 6 32.61 -34.34 10.66
C ARG A 6 31.59 -33.97 11.73
N ASN A 7 30.79 -32.90 11.56
CA ASN A 7 29.73 -32.44 12.49
C ASN A 7 28.57 -33.46 12.60
N ILE A 8 28.91 -34.74 12.81
CA ILE A 8 27.97 -35.86 12.93
C ILE A 8 28.28 -36.62 14.24
N TYR A 9 27.26 -36.81 15.05
CA TYR A 9 27.34 -37.44 16.36
C TYR A 9 26.32 -38.58 16.45
N LYS A 10 26.70 -39.71 17.09
CA LYS A 10 25.73 -40.78 17.43
C LYS A 10 25.12 -40.44 18.78
N ARG A 11 23.82 -40.35 18.84
CA ARG A 11 23.03 -40.02 20.03
C ARG A 11 22.80 -41.27 20.90
N LYS A 12 22.44 -41.05 22.15
CA LYS A 12 22.11 -42.15 23.09
C LYS A 12 20.89 -42.94 22.65
N ASP A 13 19.99 -42.34 21.87
CA ASP A 13 18.80 -42.98 21.33
C ASP A 13 19.07 -43.80 20.04
N GLY A 14 20.32 -43.99 19.68
CA GLY A 14 20.77 -44.80 18.55
C GLY A 14 20.80 -44.08 17.21
N ARG A 15 20.20 -42.89 17.09
CA ARG A 15 20.19 -42.08 15.87
C ARG A 15 21.49 -41.30 15.69
N TYR A 16 21.78 -40.92 14.46
CA TYR A 16 22.85 -39.99 14.15
C TYR A 16 22.29 -38.56 14.00
N GLU A 17 23.00 -37.57 14.52
CA GLU A 17 22.73 -36.15 14.39
C GLU A 17 23.86 -35.51 13.58
N GLY A 18 23.48 -34.85 12.45
CA GLY A 18 24.39 -33.98 11.69
C GLY A 18 24.08 -32.51 11.93
N ARG A 19 25.07 -31.68 12.18
CA ARG A 19 24.93 -30.22 12.39
C ARG A 19 25.46 -29.45 11.18
N VAL A 20 24.57 -28.71 10.53
CA VAL A 20 24.89 -27.87 9.39
C VAL A 20 24.89 -26.40 9.83
N PRO A 21 25.98 -25.64 9.60
CA PRO A 21 26.01 -24.23 9.94
C PRO A 21 25.08 -23.46 9.01
N ILE A 22 24.18 -22.63 9.61
CA ILE A 22 23.18 -21.85 8.87
C ILE A 22 23.40 -20.34 8.96
N GLY A 23 24.41 -19.86 9.68
CA GLY A 23 24.73 -18.44 9.88
C GLY A 23 25.35 -18.19 11.24
N TYR A 24 25.32 -16.92 11.66
CA TYR A 24 25.78 -16.49 12.98
C TYR A 24 24.59 -15.97 13.80
N LYS A 25 24.67 -16.12 15.13
CA LYS A 25 23.78 -15.49 16.10
C LYS A 25 24.23 -14.05 16.32
N GLU A 26 23.40 -13.25 16.99
CA GLU A 26 23.72 -11.86 17.37
C GLU A 26 24.99 -11.77 18.25
N ASP A 27 25.31 -12.82 19.01
CA ASP A 27 26.50 -12.93 19.84
C ASP A 27 27.77 -13.39 19.07
N GLY A 28 27.72 -13.46 17.74
CA GLY A 28 28.83 -13.85 16.86
C GLY A 28 29.09 -15.36 16.81
N LYS A 29 28.33 -16.20 17.52
CA LYS A 29 28.49 -17.66 17.49
C LYS A 29 27.77 -18.28 16.31
N LEU A 30 28.34 -19.38 15.75
CA LEU A 30 27.72 -20.13 14.67
C LEU A 30 26.36 -20.70 15.08
N LYS A 31 25.35 -20.46 14.24
CA LYS A 31 24.02 -21.05 14.35
C LYS A 31 23.98 -22.31 13.49
N TYR A 32 23.48 -23.41 14.06
CA TYR A 32 23.39 -24.70 13.37
C TYR A 32 21.94 -25.14 13.21
N LYS A 33 21.69 -25.89 12.11
CA LYS A 33 20.49 -26.71 11.91
C LYS A 33 20.90 -28.17 12.09
N SER A 34 20.16 -28.93 12.91
CA SER A 34 20.39 -30.35 13.10
C SER A 34 19.52 -31.16 12.13
N VAL A 35 20.11 -32.19 11.54
CA VAL A 35 19.43 -33.20 10.74
C VAL A 35 19.66 -34.58 11.38
N TYR A 36 18.67 -35.45 11.31
CA TYR A 36 18.67 -36.73 12.00
C TYR A 36 18.37 -37.88 11.06
N ASP A 37 19.05 -39.02 11.27
CA ASP A 37 18.76 -40.29 10.60
C ASP A 37 19.15 -41.46 11.48
N ARG A 38 18.62 -42.66 11.17
CA ARG A 38 18.98 -43.90 11.86
C ARG A 38 20.35 -44.43 11.41
N THR A 39 20.84 -44.02 10.24
CA THR A 39 22.08 -44.45 9.66
C THR A 39 23.06 -43.28 9.46
N LEU A 40 24.36 -43.58 9.50
CA LEU A 40 25.41 -42.59 9.24
C LEU A 40 25.36 -42.08 7.79
N SER A 41 25.05 -42.98 6.85
CA SER A 41 24.90 -42.64 5.41
C SER A 41 23.69 -41.72 5.20
N GLY A 42 22.54 -42.01 5.82
CA GLY A 42 21.35 -41.17 5.71
C GLY A 42 21.55 -39.75 6.27
N VAL A 43 22.28 -39.58 7.39
CA VAL A 43 22.64 -38.22 7.87
C VAL A 43 23.53 -37.50 6.87
N LYS A 44 24.53 -38.17 6.29
CA LYS A 44 25.42 -37.57 5.31
C LYS A 44 24.65 -37.13 4.06
N GLU A 45 23.74 -37.95 3.57
CA GLU A 45 22.89 -37.64 2.43
C GLU A 45 22.00 -36.44 2.70
N LYS A 46 21.30 -36.41 3.84
CA LYS A 46 20.49 -35.24 4.26
C LYS A 46 21.32 -33.96 4.41
N MET A 47 22.53 -34.06 4.92
CA MET A 47 23.45 -32.92 4.99
C MET A 47 23.86 -32.46 3.58
N THR A 48 24.18 -33.40 2.68
CA THR A 48 24.55 -33.08 1.29
C THR A 48 23.37 -32.44 0.56
N GLN A 49 22.17 -33.01 0.65
CA GLN A 49 20.97 -32.42 0.10
C GLN A 49 20.74 -31.00 0.62
N PHE A 50 20.96 -30.76 1.92
CA PHE A 50 20.84 -29.42 2.48
C PHE A 50 21.86 -28.44 1.92
N TYR A 51 23.12 -28.88 1.68
CA TYR A 51 24.14 -28.06 1.06
C TYR A 51 23.84 -27.81 -0.43
N THR A 52 23.38 -28.83 -1.18
CA THR A 52 23.02 -28.69 -2.59
C THR A 52 21.88 -27.70 -2.78
N VAL A 53 20.78 -27.83 -2.03
CA VAL A 53 19.65 -26.92 -2.05
C VAL A 53 20.09 -25.49 -1.66
N ARG A 54 21.03 -25.35 -0.72
CA ARG A 54 21.56 -24.06 -0.33
C ARG A 54 22.46 -23.45 -1.41
N GLN A 55 23.28 -24.24 -2.09
CA GLN A 55 24.10 -23.78 -3.22
C GLN A 55 23.23 -23.36 -4.41
N GLU A 56 22.25 -24.15 -4.78
CA GLU A 56 21.29 -23.80 -5.85
C GLU A 56 20.54 -22.50 -5.53
N ARG A 57 20.08 -22.33 -4.29
CA ARG A 57 19.48 -21.07 -3.84
C ARG A 57 20.46 -19.90 -3.91
N THR A 58 21.74 -20.09 -3.52
CA THR A 58 22.74 -19.04 -3.55
C THR A 58 23.08 -18.62 -4.97
N VAL A 59 23.20 -19.56 -5.92
CA VAL A 59 23.43 -19.27 -7.34
C VAL A 59 22.21 -18.59 -7.97
N SER A 60 21.01 -19.06 -7.67
CA SER A 60 19.75 -18.44 -8.09
C SER A 60 19.63 -17.00 -7.54
N ASN A 61 20.02 -16.77 -6.29
CA ASN A 61 19.97 -15.46 -5.63
C ASN A 61 20.90 -14.42 -6.27
N LEU A 62 22.06 -14.85 -6.79
CA LEU A 62 22.99 -13.95 -7.49
C LEU A 62 22.42 -13.41 -8.81
N LYS A 63 21.45 -14.11 -9.40
CA LYS A 63 20.80 -13.75 -10.67
C LYS A 63 19.39 -13.18 -10.52
N LEU A 64 18.88 -13.01 -9.29
CA LEU A 64 17.56 -12.45 -9.09
C LEU A 64 17.55 -10.96 -9.40
N THR A 65 16.77 -10.57 -10.41
CA THR A 65 16.58 -9.15 -10.76
C THR A 65 15.50 -8.48 -9.89
N VAL A 66 15.56 -7.16 -9.80
CA VAL A 66 14.49 -6.38 -9.16
C VAL A 66 13.14 -6.61 -9.87
N ARG A 67 13.15 -6.82 -11.19
CA ARG A 67 11.95 -7.12 -11.97
C ARG A 67 11.31 -8.43 -11.52
N ASP A 68 12.06 -9.52 -11.47
CA ASP A 68 11.55 -10.83 -11.11
C ASP A 68 10.91 -10.81 -9.70
N ALA A 69 11.61 -10.20 -8.75
CA ALA A 69 11.09 -10.06 -7.39
C ALA A 69 9.85 -9.14 -7.32
N ALA A 70 9.82 -8.06 -8.10
CA ALA A 70 8.69 -7.14 -8.13
C ALA A 70 7.44 -7.78 -8.71
N GLU A 71 7.56 -8.57 -9.77
CA GLU A 71 6.44 -9.29 -10.40
C GLU A 71 5.85 -10.33 -9.44
N GLN A 72 6.68 -11.10 -8.78
CA GLN A 72 6.24 -12.09 -7.80
C GLN A 72 5.63 -11.43 -6.55
N TRP A 73 6.27 -10.37 -6.03
CA TRP A 73 5.72 -9.60 -4.93
C TRP A 73 4.35 -9.00 -5.28
N LEU A 74 4.18 -8.46 -6.50
CA LEU A 74 2.89 -7.94 -6.96
C LEU A 74 1.83 -9.05 -7.05
N ALA A 75 2.18 -10.24 -7.53
CA ALA A 75 1.27 -11.39 -7.56
C ALA A 75 0.80 -11.76 -6.14
N ALA A 76 1.71 -11.83 -5.18
CA ALA A 76 1.38 -12.07 -3.78
C ALA A 76 0.59 -10.92 -3.14
N ALA A 77 0.91 -9.67 -3.46
CA ALA A 77 0.21 -8.50 -2.94
C ALA A 77 -1.25 -8.43 -3.44
N LYS A 78 -1.53 -8.85 -4.68
CA LYS A 78 -2.88 -8.87 -5.26
C LYS A 78 -3.89 -9.63 -4.40
N LEU A 79 -3.45 -10.68 -3.71
CA LEU A 79 -4.30 -11.51 -2.85
C LEU A 79 -4.54 -10.88 -1.47
N ARG A 80 -3.69 -9.92 -1.04
CA ARG A 80 -3.69 -9.42 0.35
C ARG A 80 -4.19 -7.99 0.49
N VAL A 81 -4.13 -7.19 -0.58
CA VAL A 81 -4.45 -5.77 -0.49
C VAL A 81 -5.68 -5.41 -1.32
N LYS A 82 -6.32 -4.30 -0.96
CA LYS A 82 -7.47 -3.77 -1.71
C LYS A 82 -7.06 -3.40 -3.15
N PRO A 83 -7.99 -3.50 -4.14
CA PRO A 83 -7.71 -3.20 -5.55
C PRO A 83 -7.04 -1.85 -5.79
N ALA A 84 -7.43 -0.80 -5.05
CA ALA A 84 -6.81 0.53 -5.17
C ALA A 84 -5.34 0.55 -4.71
N SER A 85 -5.02 -0.17 -3.63
CA SER A 85 -3.63 -0.28 -3.15
C SER A 85 -2.78 -1.06 -4.14
N TYR A 86 -3.30 -2.17 -4.66
CA TYR A 86 -2.63 -2.96 -5.69
C TYR A 86 -2.34 -2.13 -6.96
N ALA A 87 -3.35 -1.40 -7.46
CA ALA A 87 -3.17 -0.53 -8.64
C ALA A 87 -2.10 0.55 -8.41
N ASN A 88 -2.06 1.14 -7.21
CA ASN A 88 -1.01 2.09 -6.85
C ASN A 88 0.38 1.44 -6.83
N TYR A 89 0.51 0.25 -6.23
CA TYR A 89 1.78 -0.48 -6.22
C TYR A 89 2.24 -0.84 -7.63
N ALA A 90 1.34 -1.39 -8.45
CA ALA A 90 1.64 -1.73 -9.85
C ALA A 90 2.07 -0.50 -10.67
N ASN A 91 1.41 0.65 -10.47
CA ASN A 91 1.78 1.89 -11.13
C ASN A 91 3.16 2.40 -10.68
N ILE A 92 3.44 2.39 -9.38
CA ILE A 92 4.76 2.79 -8.85
C ILE A 92 5.86 1.89 -9.40
N VAL A 93 5.65 0.58 -9.36
CA VAL A 93 6.59 -0.40 -9.88
C VAL A 93 6.85 -0.17 -11.36
N ALA A 94 5.80 -0.13 -12.19
CA ALA A 94 5.93 -0.05 -13.65
C ALA A 94 6.50 1.29 -14.12
N LYS A 95 6.11 2.41 -13.48
CA LYS A 95 6.46 3.76 -13.95
C LYS A 95 7.75 4.31 -13.37
N HIS A 96 8.13 3.87 -12.17
CA HIS A 96 9.25 4.49 -11.47
C HIS A 96 10.38 3.52 -11.10
N ILE A 97 10.07 2.29 -10.65
CA ILE A 97 11.08 1.33 -10.18
C ILE A 97 11.68 0.56 -11.36
N LEU A 98 10.84 -0.15 -12.13
CA LEU A 98 11.33 -1.03 -13.21
C LEU A 98 12.10 -0.32 -14.32
N PRO A 99 11.77 0.91 -14.75
CA PRO A 99 12.53 1.56 -15.82
C PRO A 99 13.99 1.81 -15.49
N THR A 100 14.33 1.94 -14.20
CA THR A 100 15.69 2.25 -13.77
C THR A 100 16.37 1.06 -13.07
N LEU A 101 15.63 0.39 -12.17
CA LEU A 101 16.20 -0.68 -11.32
C LEU A 101 15.80 -2.08 -11.79
N GLY A 102 14.85 -2.22 -12.71
CA GLY A 102 14.27 -3.52 -13.06
C GLY A 102 15.24 -4.56 -13.58
N GLY A 103 16.28 -4.14 -14.33
CA GLY A 103 17.33 -5.02 -14.84
C GLY A 103 18.50 -5.27 -13.87
N GLU A 104 18.52 -4.56 -12.73
CA GLU A 104 19.58 -4.73 -11.74
C GLU A 104 19.38 -6.01 -10.92
N TYR A 105 20.49 -6.71 -10.66
CA TYR A 105 20.51 -7.83 -9.71
C TYR A 105 20.56 -7.30 -8.27
N PHE A 106 19.85 -7.95 -7.35
CA PHE A 106 19.95 -7.58 -5.93
C PHE A 106 21.37 -7.63 -5.39
N SER A 107 22.21 -8.53 -5.90
CA SER A 107 23.62 -8.65 -5.52
C SER A 107 24.46 -7.44 -5.94
N SER A 108 24.04 -6.69 -6.97
CA SER A 108 24.74 -5.50 -7.47
C SER A 108 24.23 -4.18 -6.88
N LEU A 109 23.13 -4.21 -6.14
CA LEU A 109 22.56 -3.03 -5.52
C LEU A 109 23.38 -2.60 -4.30
N THR A 110 23.94 -1.41 -4.36
CA THR A 110 24.67 -0.77 -3.27
C THR A 110 23.88 0.39 -2.69
N THR A 111 24.22 0.78 -1.46
CA THR A 111 23.67 2.01 -0.83
C THR A 111 23.84 3.22 -1.73
N GLN A 112 24.99 3.34 -2.38
CA GLN A 112 25.27 4.45 -3.31
C GLN A 112 24.31 4.43 -4.51
N LYS A 113 24.12 3.28 -5.17
CA LYS A 113 23.17 3.15 -6.31
C LYS A 113 21.75 3.55 -5.91
N LEU A 114 21.26 3.08 -4.76
CA LEU A 114 19.91 3.41 -4.30
C LEU A 114 19.77 4.89 -3.92
N ASN A 115 20.78 5.49 -3.29
CA ASN A 115 20.75 6.91 -2.97
C ASN A 115 20.83 7.77 -4.25
N SER A 116 21.63 7.40 -5.24
CA SER A 116 21.67 8.06 -6.56
C SER A 116 20.32 7.95 -7.29
N PHE A 117 19.66 6.78 -7.22
CA PHE A 117 18.31 6.60 -7.75
C PHE A 117 17.31 7.54 -7.09
N ILE A 118 17.32 7.64 -5.75
CA ILE A 118 16.46 8.57 -4.99
C ILE A 118 16.70 10.01 -5.44
N GLN A 119 17.95 10.43 -5.53
CA GLN A 119 18.33 11.78 -5.96
C GLN A 119 17.87 12.07 -7.38
N SER A 120 18.10 11.16 -8.31
CA SER A 120 17.61 11.28 -9.70
C SER A 120 16.09 11.42 -9.78
N LYS A 121 15.32 10.66 -8.97
CA LYS A 121 13.85 10.80 -8.93
C LYS A 121 13.41 12.12 -8.32
N MET A 122 14.15 12.69 -7.39
CA MET A 122 13.87 14.02 -6.84
C MET A 122 14.19 15.15 -7.82
N GLN A 123 15.15 14.96 -8.72
CA GLN A 123 15.56 15.99 -9.70
C GLN A 123 14.81 15.87 -11.02
N PHE A 124 14.59 14.64 -11.52
CA PHE A 124 14.11 14.38 -12.89
C PHE A 124 12.99 13.32 -12.95
N GLY A 125 12.32 13.03 -11.82
CA GLY A 125 11.44 11.87 -11.70
C GLY A 125 10.03 12.02 -12.29
N ARG A 126 9.62 13.19 -12.77
CA ARG A 126 8.29 13.37 -13.39
C ARG A 126 8.23 12.72 -14.75
N LEU A 127 7.12 12.02 -15.02
CA LEU A 127 6.92 11.26 -16.27
C LEU A 127 6.76 12.16 -17.51
N ASN A 128 6.43 13.42 -17.33
CA ASN A 128 6.36 14.43 -18.42
C ASN A 128 7.72 15.08 -18.72
N GLY A 129 8.81 14.62 -18.09
CA GLY A 129 10.15 15.17 -18.27
C GLY A 129 10.40 16.53 -17.61
N GLN A 130 9.42 17.11 -16.93
CA GLN A 130 9.53 18.45 -16.34
C GLN A 130 9.77 18.40 -14.83
N GLY A 131 11.03 18.25 -14.43
CA GLY A 131 11.46 18.34 -13.04
C GLY A 131 11.27 17.06 -12.22
N GLY A 132 11.41 17.20 -10.91
CA GLY A 132 11.47 16.10 -9.96
C GLY A 132 10.16 15.76 -9.28
N LEU A 133 10.16 14.61 -8.62
CA LEU A 133 9.09 14.18 -7.73
C LEU A 133 9.24 14.82 -6.34
N SER A 134 8.13 15.04 -5.64
CA SER A 134 8.18 15.49 -4.26
C SER A 134 8.83 14.42 -3.35
N ALA A 135 9.47 14.88 -2.28
CA ALA A 135 10.06 13.97 -1.28
C ALA A 135 9.04 12.95 -0.74
N LYS A 136 7.77 13.36 -0.56
CA LYS A 136 6.69 12.45 -0.18
C LYS A 136 6.49 11.34 -1.21
N THR A 137 6.40 11.68 -2.50
CA THR A 137 6.22 10.69 -3.58
C THR A 137 7.40 9.72 -3.66
N VAL A 138 8.63 10.24 -3.55
CA VAL A 138 9.83 9.39 -3.54
C VAL A 138 9.87 8.47 -2.33
N ARG A 139 9.46 8.94 -1.14
CA ARG A 139 9.33 8.09 0.05
C ARG A 139 8.32 6.97 -0.14
N ASP A 140 7.16 7.27 -0.74
CA ASP A 140 6.12 6.27 -0.99
C ASP A 140 6.61 5.23 -2.02
N MET A 141 7.32 5.67 -3.06
CA MET A 141 7.99 4.79 -4.02
C MET A 141 9.04 3.89 -3.33
N MET A 142 9.89 4.45 -2.48
CA MET A 142 10.92 3.68 -1.78
C MET A 142 10.35 2.73 -0.72
N ARG A 143 9.17 3.00 -0.16
CA ARG A 143 8.44 2.03 0.68
C ARG A 143 8.00 0.80 -0.14
N VAL A 144 7.52 1.02 -1.36
CA VAL A 144 7.17 -0.09 -2.28
C VAL A 144 8.42 -0.89 -2.63
N TYR A 145 9.54 -0.22 -2.98
CA TYR A 145 10.82 -0.90 -3.20
C TYR A 145 11.26 -1.71 -1.97
N ARG A 146 11.17 -1.14 -0.77
CA ARG A 146 11.52 -1.85 0.48
C ARG A 146 10.65 -3.10 0.69
N SER A 147 9.37 -3.04 0.32
CA SER A 147 8.49 -4.22 0.40
C SER A 147 8.87 -5.31 -0.59
N ILE A 148 9.30 -4.93 -1.80
CA ILE A 148 9.84 -5.86 -2.81
C ILE A 148 11.16 -6.47 -2.31
N GLU A 149 12.06 -5.66 -1.78
CA GLU A 149 13.33 -6.12 -1.22
C GLU A 149 13.10 -7.08 -0.05
N GLN A 150 12.18 -6.76 0.88
CA GLN A 150 11.85 -7.65 1.99
C GLN A 150 11.28 -8.99 1.52
N TYR A 151 10.46 -8.99 0.48
CA TYR A 151 9.99 -10.21 -0.16
C TYR A 151 11.18 -11.02 -0.71
N ALA A 152 12.10 -10.37 -1.43
CA ALA A 152 13.29 -11.03 -1.96
C ALA A 152 14.22 -11.57 -0.85
N VAL A 153 14.34 -10.85 0.28
CA VAL A 153 15.07 -11.34 1.46
C VAL A 153 14.43 -12.60 2.02
N GLN A 154 13.09 -12.62 2.16
CA GLN A 154 12.36 -13.75 2.75
C GLN A 154 12.36 -14.99 1.86
N GLU A 155 12.08 -14.82 0.56
CA GLU A 155 11.91 -15.94 -0.37
C GLU A 155 13.25 -16.43 -0.95
N TYR A 156 14.20 -15.50 -1.18
CA TYR A 156 15.44 -15.78 -1.90
C TYR A 156 16.70 -15.56 -1.07
N ASN A 157 16.56 -15.14 0.20
CA ASN A 157 17.68 -14.88 1.10
C ASN A 157 18.73 -13.90 0.51
N VAL A 158 18.28 -12.90 -0.28
CA VAL A 158 19.16 -11.82 -0.75
C VAL A 158 19.55 -10.91 0.42
N LYS A 159 20.65 -10.19 0.29
CA LYS A 159 21.08 -9.22 1.30
C LYS A 159 20.28 -7.93 1.15
N SER A 160 19.72 -7.44 2.25
CA SER A 160 19.06 -6.12 2.26
C SER A 160 20.10 -5.00 2.15
N THR A 161 19.75 -3.95 1.40
CA THR A 161 20.62 -2.78 1.16
C THR A 161 20.04 -1.55 1.86
N ASN A 162 20.86 -0.86 2.62
CA ASN A 162 20.47 0.38 3.26
C ASN A 162 20.42 1.54 2.25
N PHE A 163 19.51 2.48 2.49
CA PHE A 163 19.44 3.75 1.76
C PHE A 163 18.81 4.84 2.63
N THR A 164 19.04 6.10 2.27
CA THR A 164 18.57 7.25 3.02
C THR A 164 17.25 7.77 2.45
N MET A 165 16.21 7.79 3.29
CA MET A 165 14.91 8.37 2.88
C MET A 165 15.00 9.89 2.80
N PRO A 166 14.48 10.53 1.73
CA PRO A 166 14.46 11.99 1.63
C PRO A 166 13.58 12.59 2.75
N LYS A 167 14.01 13.72 3.31
CA LYS A 167 13.24 14.45 4.31
C LYS A 167 12.01 15.06 3.64
N ALA A 168 10.82 14.74 4.15
CA ALA A 168 9.57 15.33 3.68
C ALA A 168 9.22 16.53 4.57
N GLU A 169 8.98 17.67 3.94
CA GLU A 169 8.45 18.83 4.63
C GLU A 169 6.98 18.61 5.00
N LYS A 170 6.62 19.05 6.19
CA LYS A 170 5.21 19.10 6.60
C LYS A 170 4.60 20.32 5.91
N LYS A 171 3.70 20.11 4.95
CA LYS A 171 2.88 21.22 4.46
C LYS A 171 1.90 21.62 5.54
N GLN A 172 1.90 22.92 5.86
CA GLN A 172 0.82 23.51 6.63
C GLN A 172 -0.46 23.46 5.77
N LEU A 173 -1.55 23.00 6.37
CA LEU A 173 -2.83 22.97 5.67
C LEU A 173 -3.52 24.31 5.91
N ASP A 174 -3.99 24.93 4.84
CA ASP A 174 -4.86 26.08 4.92
C ASP A 174 -6.22 25.61 5.43
N VAL A 175 -6.66 26.18 6.54
CA VAL A 175 -7.94 25.88 7.18
C VAL A 175 -8.78 27.15 7.14
N LEU A 176 -10.02 27.03 6.70
CA LEU A 176 -10.94 28.17 6.69
C LEU A 176 -11.10 28.73 8.12
N ASN A 177 -10.95 30.03 8.24
CA ASN A 177 -11.28 30.72 9.49
C ASN A 177 -12.80 30.82 9.67
N ALA A 178 -13.25 31.31 10.84
CA ALA A 178 -14.69 31.35 11.16
C ALA A 178 -15.49 32.27 10.21
N ALA A 179 -14.89 33.35 9.70
CA ALA A 179 -15.55 34.25 8.76
C ALA A 179 -15.67 33.63 7.37
N GLU A 180 -14.61 33.06 6.85
CA GLU A 180 -14.58 32.35 5.57
C GLU A 180 -15.55 31.16 5.57
N ARG A 181 -15.64 30.41 6.68
CA ARG A 181 -16.60 29.32 6.83
C ARG A 181 -18.04 29.84 6.74
N ARG A 182 -18.37 30.93 7.41
CA ARG A 182 -19.73 31.55 7.38
C ARG A 182 -20.08 32.03 5.96
N GLN A 183 -19.14 32.65 5.27
CA GLN A 183 -19.35 33.08 3.87
C GLN A 183 -19.62 31.90 2.96
N LEU A 184 -18.86 30.82 3.10
CA LEU A 184 -19.10 29.60 2.34
C LEU A 184 -20.47 28.98 2.66
N GLU A 185 -20.85 28.89 3.92
CA GLU A 185 -22.17 28.39 4.35
C GLU A 185 -23.30 29.20 3.73
N GLN A 186 -23.25 30.53 3.80
CA GLN A 186 -24.23 31.45 3.21
C GLN A 186 -24.32 31.24 1.70
N TYR A 187 -23.20 31.20 1.00
CA TYR A 187 -23.17 30.98 -0.45
C TYR A 187 -23.83 29.66 -0.83
N LEU A 188 -23.48 28.56 -0.12
CA LEU A 188 -24.01 27.23 -0.37
C LEU A 188 -25.52 27.13 -0.15
N LEU A 189 -26.03 27.83 0.87
CA LEU A 189 -27.46 27.87 1.19
C LEU A 189 -28.27 28.70 0.18
N HIS A 190 -27.74 29.85 -0.26
CA HIS A 190 -28.41 30.69 -1.26
C HIS A 190 -28.40 30.05 -2.66
N ASN A 191 -27.41 29.23 -2.97
CA ASN A 191 -27.25 28.57 -4.27
C ASN A 191 -27.43 27.05 -4.15
N LEU A 192 -28.56 26.60 -3.61
CA LEU A 192 -28.76 25.20 -3.24
C LEU A 192 -28.87 24.29 -4.48
N THR A 193 -27.78 23.61 -4.79
CA THR A 193 -27.67 22.54 -5.77
C THR A 193 -27.34 21.23 -5.07
N ARG A 194 -27.44 20.09 -5.76
CA ARG A 194 -27.00 18.79 -5.17
C ARG A 194 -25.52 18.81 -4.81
N THR A 195 -24.69 19.49 -5.59
CA THR A 195 -23.27 19.68 -5.28
C THR A 195 -23.10 20.47 -3.98
N ASN A 196 -23.79 21.60 -3.85
CA ASN A 196 -23.69 22.47 -2.69
C ASN A 196 -24.26 21.81 -1.42
N LEU A 197 -25.36 21.04 -1.56
CA LEU A 197 -25.89 20.20 -0.49
C LEU A 197 -24.87 19.14 -0.04
N GLY A 198 -24.16 18.53 -0.98
CA GLY A 198 -23.06 17.59 -0.68
C GLY A 198 -21.88 18.25 0.03
N ILE A 199 -21.54 19.50 -0.32
CA ILE A 199 -20.48 20.28 0.35
C ILE A 199 -20.93 20.61 1.79
N LEU A 200 -22.16 21.03 2.00
CA LEU A 200 -22.75 21.26 3.32
C LEU A 200 -22.70 19.99 4.18
N LEU A 201 -23.06 18.83 3.62
CA LEU A 201 -22.92 17.56 4.31
C LEU A 201 -21.48 17.29 4.76
N CYS A 202 -20.50 17.52 3.87
CA CYS A 202 -19.09 17.35 4.25
C CYS A 202 -18.66 18.33 5.35
N LEU A 203 -19.10 19.58 5.28
CA LEU A 203 -18.74 20.63 6.21
C LEU A 203 -19.24 20.32 7.63
N PHE A 204 -20.48 19.85 7.75
CA PHE A 204 -21.13 19.59 9.05
C PHE A 204 -20.93 18.17 9.60
N THR A 205 -20.62 17.18 8.75
CA THR A 205 -20.50 15.77 9.18
C THR A 205 -19.08 15.24 9.11
N GLY A 206 -18.13 15.97 8.52
CA GLY A 206 -16.76 15.52 8.32
C GLY A 206 -16.64 14.32 7.37
N LEU A 207 -17.58 14.17 6.44
CA LEU A 207 -17.52 13.11 5.43
C LEU A 207 -16.32 13.31 4.50
N ARG A 208 -15.64 12.20 4.18
CA ARG A 208 -14.67 12.22 3.09
C ARG A 208 -15.39 12.23 1.74
N VAL A 209 -14.84 12.92 0.75
CA VAL A 209 -15.43 13.03 -0.59
C VAL A 209 -15.82 11.67 -1.20
N GLY A 210 -15.01 10.64 -1.02
CA GLY A 210 -15.36 9.29 -1.51
C GLY A 210 -16.54 8.66 -0.78
N ALA A 211 -16.75 8.96 0.50
CA ALA A 211 -17.92 8.53 1.26
C ALA A 211 -19.16 9.30 0.82
N LEU A 212 -19.05 10.61 0.66
CA LEU A 212 -20.11 11.46 0.14
C LEU A 212 -20.60 10.96 -1.25
N CYS A 213 -19.70 10.70 -2.18
CA CYS A 213 -20.04 10.17 -3.50
C CYS A 213 -20.69 8.78 -3.43
N GLY A 214 -20.47 8.04 -2.35
CA GLY A 214 -21.04 6.73 -2.11
C GLY A 214 -22.40 6.75 -1.38
N LEU A 215 -22.89 7.90 -0.92
CA LEU A 215 -24.17 7.98 -0.23
C LEU A 215 -25.35 7.78 -1.19
N THR A 216 -26.28 6.95 -0.75
CA THR A 216 -27.65 6.85 -1.34
C THR A 216 -28.66 7.50 -0.41
N TRP A 217 -29.86 7.80 -0.90
CA TRP A 217 -30.95 8.30 -0.09
C TRP A 217 -31.36 7.33 1.02
N GLY A 218 -31.19 6.02 0.82
CA GLY A 218 -31.44 4.99 1.85
C GLY A 218 -30.37 4.89 2.94
N ASP A 219 -29.31 5.69 2.90
CA ASP A 219 -28.33 5.79 3.98
C ASP A 219 -28.68 6.90 4.98
N ILE A 220 -29.72 7.70 4.72
CA ILE A 220 -30.20 8.76 5.60
C ILE A 220 -31.41 8.25 6.37
N ASP A 221 -31.30 8.28 7.67
CA ASP A 221 -32.38 8.04 8.62
C ASP A 221 -32.98 9.39 8.98
N PHE A 222 -34.15 9.71 8.40
CA PHE A 222 -34.84 10.98 8.60
C PHE A 222 -35.52 11.03 9.96
N GLU A 223 -35.87 9.90 10.58
CA GLU A 223 -36.51 9.84 11.89
C GLU A 223 -35.49 10.12 13.00
N ASN A 224 -34.32 9.51 12.92
CA ASN A 224 -33.27 9.66 13.92
C ASN A 224 -32.28 10.79 13.58
N GLY A 225 -32.43 11.48 12.45
CA GLY A 225 -31.52 12.55 12.02
C GLY A 225 -30.08 12.11 11.81
N THR A 226 -29.88 10.93 11.23
CA THR A 226 -28.52 10.35 11.06
C THR A 226 -28.24 9.89 9.64
N LEU A 227 -26.98 9.76 9.29
CA LEU A 227 -26.53 9.11 8.06
C LEU A 227 -25.55 7.97 8.35
N SER A 228 -25.63 6.92 7.54
CA SER A 228 -24.76 5.74 7.64
C SER A 228 -23.72 5.71 6.53
N VAL A 229 -22.44 5.72 6.89
CA VAL A 229 -21.32 5.59 5.95
C VAL A 229 -21.02 4.11 5.73
N LYS A 230 -21.56 3.50 4.68
CA LYS A 230 -21.43 2.06 4.39
C LYS A 230 -20.46 1.76 3.25
N ARG A 231 -20.21 2.72 2.36
CA ARG A 231 -19.41 2.53 1.15
C ARG A 231 -18.58 3.77 0.81
N THR A 232 -17.62 3.60 -0.07
CA THR A 232 -16.81 4.70 -0.62
C THR A 232 -16.64 4.51 -2.11
N VAL A 233 -16.64 5.61 -2.84
CA VAL A 233 -16.36 5.65 -4.27
C VAL A 233 -14.94 6.14 -4.47
N GLN A 234 -14.19 5.50 -5.35
CA GLN A 234 -12.83 5.92 -5.70
C GLN A 234 -12.51 5.56 -7.15
N ARG A 235 -11.67 6.38 -7.79
CA ARG A 235 -11.11 6.08 -9.10
C ARG A 235 -9.83 5.27 -8.93
N ILE A 236 -9.74 4.16 -9.64
CA ILE A 236 -8.53 3.35 -9.72
C ILE A 236 -7.93 3.53 -11.11
N ASN A 237 -6.67 3.95 -11.15
CA ASN A 237 -5.90 4.01 -12.38
C ASN A 237 -5.15 2.68 -12.56
N LYS A 238 -5.58 1.88 -13.51
CA LYS A 238 -4.90 0.68 -14.00
C LYS A 238 -3.99 1.05 -15.17
N ARG A 239 -3.07 0.17 -15.54
CA ARG A 239 -2.22 0.35 -16.72
C ARG A 239 -3.10 0.44 -17.96
N GLY A 240 -3.12 1.61 -18.63
CA GLY A 240 -3.90 1.85 -19.85
C GLY A 240 -5.40 2.13 -19.65
N SER A 241 -5.94 2.07 -18.44
CA SER A 241 -7.35 2.34 -18.17
C SER A 241 -7.57 2.94 -16.78
N SER A 242 -8.74 3.51 -16.58
CA SER A 242 -9.18 3.93 -15.25
C SER A 242 -10.65 3.58 -15.05
N GLU A 243 -11.00 3.17 -13.85
CA GLU A 243 -12.38 2.83 -13.51
C GLU A 243 -12.79 3.43 -12.16
N VAL A 244 -14.07 3.70 -12.01
CA VAL A 244 -14.68 4.11 -10.75
C VAL A 244 -15.21 2.86 -10.07
N ILE A 245 -14.74 2.60 -8.85
CA ILE A 245 -15.20 1.48 -8.05
C ILE A 245 -15.92 1.94 -6.80
N ILE A 246 -16.95 1.17 -6.43
CA ILE A 246 -17.61 1.27 -5.14
C ILE A 246 -17.03 0.16 -4.25
N GLY A 247 -16.50 0.53 -3.11
CA GLY A 247 -15.90 -0.41 -2.19
C GLY A 247 -16.27 -0.14 -0.73
N SER A 248 -15.88 -1.06 0.15
CA SER A 248 -15.99 -0.83 1.59
C SER A 248 -15.05 0.30 2.03
N PRO A 249 -15.38 1.05 3.08
CA PRO A 249 -14.48 2.01 3.69
C PRO A 249 -13.10 1.41 4.04
N LYS A 250 -12.10 2.28 4.22
CA LYS A 250 -10.70 1.85 4.41
C LYS A 250 -10.49 0.94 5.62
N SER A 251 -11.27 1.15 6.68
CA SER A 251 -11.25 0.35 7.92
C SER A 251 -12.67 0.10 8.42
N ILE A 252 -12.86 -0.89 9.28
CA ILE A 252 -14.13 -1.18 9.95
C ILE A 252 -14.61 0.06 10.74
N THR A 253 -13.69 0.77 11.38
CA THR A 253 -13.98 2.02 12.11
C THR A 253 -14.45 3.18 11.22
N SER A 254 -14.29 3.06 9.90
CA SER A 254 -14.82 4.05 8.95
C SER A 254 -16.27 3.79 8.56
N ILE A 255 -16.83 2.61 8.88
CA ILE A 255 -18.25 2.32 8.86
C ILE A 255 -18.80 2.95 10.15
N ARG A 256 -19.61 3.98 10.00
CA ARG A 256 -20.12 4.75 11.14
C ARG A 256 -21.43 5.43 10.81
N THR A 257 -22.22 5.70 11.82
CA THR A 257 -23.36 6.58 11.77
C THR A 257 -22.95 7.97 12.26
N VAL A 258 -23.37 9.01 11.57
CA VAL A 258 -23.04 10.41 11.87
C VAL A 258 -24.33 11.20 12.01
N PRO A 259 -24.50 12.02 13.05
CA PRO A 259 -25.67 12.89 13.17
C PRO A 259 -25.68 13.98 12.09
N ILE A 260 -26.86 14.34 11.63
CA ILE A 260 -27.11 15.44 10.69
C ILE A 260 -27.76 16.57 11.45
N PRO A 261 -27.27 17.82 11.36
CA PRO A 261 -27.99 18.98 11.95
C PRO A 261 -29.42 19.12 11.39
N ALA A 262 -30.36 19.52 12.22
CA ALA A 262 -31.78 19.59 11.88
C ALA A 262 -32.07 20.40 10.59
N PHE A 263 -31.46 21.60 10.45
CA PHE A 263 -31.64 22.42 9.26
C PHE A 263 -31.22 21.72 7.97
N LEU A 264 -30.13 20.91 8.05
CA LEU A 264 -29.60 20.18 6.88
C LEU A 264 -30.48 18.96 6.58
N LEU A 265 -31.06 18.34 7.61
CA LEU A 265 -32.02 17.25 7.46
C LEU A 265 -33.30 17.75 6.77
N ASP A 266 -33.79 18.95 7.09
CA ASP A 266 -34.94 19.60 6.45
C ASP A 266 -34.64 19.85 4.95
N LEU A 267 -33.47 20.40 4.62
CA LEU A 267 -33.06 20.61 3.24
C LEU A 267 -32.95 19.29 2.44
N LEU A 268 -32.48 18.22 3.07
CA LEU A 268 -32.43 16.90 2.48
C LEU A 268 -33.83 16.31 2.27
N SER A 269 -34.74 16.49 3.21
CA SER A 269 -36.10 15.96 3.14
C SER A 269 -36.87 16.52 1.94
N GLN A 270 -36.70 17.82 1.64
CA GLN A 270 -37.28 18.51 0.48
C GLN A 270 -36.79 17.97 -0.87
N GLN A 271 -35.62 17.37 -0.91
CA GLN A 271 -35.01 16.80 -2.11
C GLN A 271 -35.02 15.28 -2.15
N LYS A 272 -35.66 14.63 -1.17
CA LYS A 272 -35.68 13.17 -1.01
C LYS A 272 -36.13 12.47 -2.29
N LYS A 273 -35.41 11.40 -2.64
CA LYS A 273 -35.69 10.55 -3.80
C LYS A 273 -35.74 9.08 -3.36
N ASP A 274 -35.89 8.20 -4.34
CA ASP A 274 -35.82 6.75 -4.12
C ASP A 274 -34.55 6.37 -3.37
N SER A 275 -34.71 5.50 -2.38
CA SER A 275 -33.65 5.06 -1.46
C SER A 275 -32.43 4.44 -2.17
N LYS A 276 -32.62 3.90 -3.35
CA LYS A 276 -31.55 3.24 -4.15
C LYS A 276 -30.70 4.23 -4.96
N LEU A 277 -31.18 5.45 -5.14
CA LEU A 277 -30.45 6.44 -5.93
C LEU A 277 -29.33 7.09 -5.09
N PHE A 278 -28.21 7.38 -5.76
CA PHE A 278 -27.12 8.13 -5.14
C PHE A 278 -27.52 9.59 -4.91
N LEU A 279 -27.17 10.11 -3.74
CA LEU A 279 -27.56 11.46 -3.31
C LEU A 279 -27.08 12.55 -4.27
N LEU A 280 -25.80 12.52 -4.67
CA LEU A 280 -25.20 13.55 -5.51
C LEU A 280 -25.64 13.48 -6.96
N SER A 281 -25.62 12.31 -7.57
CA SER A 281 -25.98 12.14 -8.99
C SER A 281 -27.50 12.12 -9.20
N GLY A 282 -28.25 11.67 -8.19
CA GLY A 282 -29.69 11.42 -8.29
C GLY A 282 -30.04 10.27 -9.24
N THR A 283 -29.09 9.38 -9.51
CA THR A 283 -29.22 8.23 -10.41
C THR A 283 -28.72 6.95 -9.70
N ALA A 284 -28.85 5.81 -10.36
CA ALA A 284 -28.31 4.53 -9.90
C ALA A 284 -26.75 4.43 -10.01
N LYS A 285 -26.08 5.43 -10.60
CA LYS A 285 -24.62 5.50 -10.71
C LYS A 285 -24.08 6.59 -9.78
N PRO A 286 -22.98 6.33 -9.02
CA PRO A 286 -22.41 7.32 -8.15
C PRO A 286 -21.76 8.47 -8.91
N GLU A 287 -21.70 9.64 -8.29
CA GLU A 287 -20.85 10.74 -8.76
C GLU A 287 -19.38 10.38 -8.55
N GLU A 288 -18.53 10.79 -9.46
CA GLU A 288 -17.09 10.56 -9.34
C GLU A 288 -16.46 11.56 -8.35
N PRO A 289 -15.62 11.09 -7.38
CA PRO A 289 -14.97 11.98 -6.42
C PRO A 289 -14.15 13.11 -7.05
N ARG A 290 -13.53 12.86 -8.21
CA ARG A 290 -12.75 13.87 -8.94
C ARG A 290 -13.63 14.96 -9.51
N THR A 291 -14.77 14.61 -10.07
CA THR A 291 -15.78 15.57 -10.55
C THR A 291 -16.29 16.43 -9.41
N MET A 292 -16.59 15.81 -8.25
CA MET A 292 -16.99 16.54 -7.05
C MET A 292 -15.92 17.52 -6.57
N GLN A 293 -14.63 17.12 -6.59
CA GLN A 293 -13.51 18.00 -6.25
C GLN A 293 -13.37 19.18 -7.19
N TYR A 294 -13.60 18.99 -8.51
CA TYR A 294 -13.57 20.09 -9.47
C TYR A 294 -14.73 21.06 -9.25
N ARG A 295 -15.94 20.56 -9.02
CA ARG A 295 -17.10 21.40 -8.70
C ARG A 295 -16.90 22.20 -7.41
N PHE A 296 -16.31 21.59 -6.38
CA PHE A 296 -15.97 22.29 -5.14
C PHE A 296 -14.95 23.41 -5.35
N LYS A 297 -14.03 23.29 -6.27
CA LYS A 297 -13.06 24.35 -6.58
C LYS A 297 -13.68 25.53 -7.35
N ALA A 298 -14.84 25.34 -7.93
CA ALA A 298 -15.57 26.38 -8.66
C ALA A 298 -16.54 27.17 -7.75
N VAL A 299 -16.74 26.71 -6.53
CA VAL A 299 -17.43 27.38 -5.42
C VAL A 299 -16.48 28.28 -4.64
#